data_6c0f7f43fa51c2ebe444d95ae7045e6f
#
_entry.id   6c0f7f43fa51c2ebe444d95ae7045e6f
#
_cell.length_a   1.000
_cell.length_b   1.000
_cell.length_c   1.000
_cell.angle_alpha   90.00
_cell.angle_beta   90.00
_cell.angle_gamma   90.00
#
_symmetry.space_group_name_H-M   'P 1'
#
loop_
_entity.id
_entity.type
_entity.pdbx_description
1 polymer ?
#
loop_
_entity_poly.entity_id
_entity_poly.type
_entity_poly.pdbx_seq_one_letter_code
_entity_poly.pdbx_strand_id
1 'polypeptide(L)'
;MNRLTQLIKFALPCAVFMSSQGHASKQNLVQNYENSTWSVSSNPFACSLKQRFDNYALLEVKTVPAQQQQLIFTWLLQDKPITSVHVLSRIADWQPENTVLTPLNFMSKDLKDNKVQFSADMTPLLRVIKQGGWLDTLVSFGDEQLRLTFTNTHSDEIVADYQQCLANLSPLSWEQARDHQLQFASGQRTVTTVKDLKFLKDLVRYISLDSRVSKVLVDGHTDNTGSPLSNRLLSKERADDVAARLIEFGLPKDMLEVRAHGQRYPIIKNSEQGRSSNRRVLVRLFLHSS
;
A
#
# COMPACT_ATOMS: atom_id res chain seq x y z
N MET A 1 88.20 -15.86 47.14
CA MET A 1 87.96 -15.19 45.82
C MET A 1 86.54 -15.43 45.42
N ASN A 2 85.60 -14.53 45.82
CA ASN A 2 84.20 -14.68 45.61
C ASN A 2 83.71 -13.83 44.39
N ARG A 3 83.08 -14.45 43.42
CA ARG A 3 82.37 -13.76 42.36
C ARG A 3 80.87 -13.74 42.73
N LEU A 4 80.35 -12.53 43.02
CA LEU A 4 78.95 -12.29 43.15
C LEU A 4 78.30 -12.23 41.74
N THR A 5 77.30 -13.05 41.55
CA THR A 5 76.47 -13.03 40.34
C THR A 5 75.22 -12.21 40.65
N GLN A 6 75.07 -11.03 39.99
CA GLN A 6 73.87 -10.23 40.07
C GLN A 6 72.79 -10.79 39.12
N LEU A 7 71.66 -11.13 39.69
CA LEU A 7 70.42 -11.47 38.97
C LEU A 7 69.66 -10.17 38.64
N ILE A 8 69.63 -9.83 37.37
CA ILE A 8 68.80 -8.74 36.82
C ILE A 8 67.37 -9.28 36.63
N LYS A 9 66.45 -8.78 37.43
CA LYS A 9 64.99 -9.01 37.26
C LYS A 9 64.46 -8.09 36.16
N PHE A 10 64.12 -8.68 35.00
CA PHE A 10 63.34 -8.00 33.98
C PHE A 10 61.86 -7.91 34.46
N ALA A 11 61.38 -6.70 34.77
CA ALA A 11 59.96 -6.45 34.94
C ALA A 11 59.31 -6.22 33.57
N LEU A 12 58.41 -7.11 33.15
CA LEU A 12 57.54 -6.88 32.02
C LEU A 12 56.55 -5.76 32.35
N PRO A 13 56.36 -4.78 31.46
CA PRO A 13 55.28 -3.82 31.64
C PRO A 13 53.95 -4.50 31.25
N CYS A 14 53.03 -4.55 32.23
CA CYS A 14 51.64 -4.97 32.01
C CYS A 14 50.96 -3.89 31.18
N ALA A 15 50.79 -4.15 29.87
CA ALA A 15 50.02 -3.31 29.00
C ALA A 15 48.54 -3.44 29.38
N VAL A 16 48.02 -2.46 30.08
CA VAL A 16 46.59 -2.30 30.33
C VAL A 16 45.90 -1.91 29.02
N PHE A 17 45.34 -2.91 28.36
CA PHE A 17 44.39 -2.65 27.25
C PHE A 17 43.15 -1.96 27.85
N MET A 18 43.13 -0.61 27.84
CA MET A 18 41.89 0.12 28.00
C MET A 18 41.01 -0.17 26.79
N SER A 19 40.06 -1.10 26.94
CA SER A 19 38.94 -1.24 26.03
C SER A 19 38.13 0.05 26.11
N SER A 20 38.26 0.92 25.14
CA SER A 20 37.34 2.03 24.94
C SER A 20 35.97 1.43 24.59
N GLN A 21 35.11 1.30 25.58
CA GLN A 21 33.69 1.05 25.34
C GLN A 21 33.19 2.28 24.59
N GLY A 22 33.04 2.14 23.27
CA GLY A 22 32.40 3.13 22.44
C GLY A 22 30.97 3.33 22.95
N HIS A 23 30.75 4.45 23.65
CA HIS A 23 29.39 4.86 23.99
C HIS A 23 28.67 5.19 22.69
N ALA A 24 27.65 4.39 22.34
CA ALA A 24 26.78 4.70 21.23
C ALA A 24 26.25 6.14 21.40
N SER A 25 26.61 7.02 20.48
CA SER A 25 26.15 8.41 20.52
C SER A 25 24.66 8.45 20.25
N LYS A 26 23.86 8.81 21.25
CA LYS A 26 22.40 9.01 21.12
C LYS A 26 22.15 10.50 20.92
N GLN A 27 21.75 10.89 19.73
CA GLN A 27 21.32 12.26 19.45
C GLN A 27 19.78 12.31 19.44
N ASN A 28 19.22 13.39 19.99
CA ASN A 28 17.78 13.64 20.01
C ASN A 28 17.51 14.97 19.31
N LEU A 29 16.67 14.94 18.29
CA LEU A 29 16.18 16.13 17.61
C LEU A 29 14.65 16.18 17.80
N VAL A 30 14.15 17.33 18.22
CA VAL A 30 12.72 17.59 18.36
C VAL A 30 12.33 18.62 17.30
N GLN A 31 11.29 18.32 16.54
CA GLN A 31 10.80 19.22 15.52
C GLN A 31 10.25 20.50 16.15
N ASN A 32 10.57 21.67 15.55
CA ASN A 32 9.95 22.92 16.00
C ASN A 32 8.44 22.91 15.68
N TYR A 33 7.63 23.37 16.63
CA TYR A 33 6.18 23.45 16.49
C TYR A 33 5.71 24.22 15.25
N GLU A 34 6.42 25.28 14.89
CA GLU A 34 6.11 26.09 13.72
C GLU A 34 6.23 25.31 12.41
N ASN A 35 7.09 24.28 12.37
CA ASN A 35 7.33 23.42 11.20
C ASN A 35 6.57 22.09 11.29
N SER A 36 5.79 21.91 12.37
CA SER A 36 5.08 20.68 12.67
C SER A 36 3.72 20.64 11.98
N THR A 37 3.73 20.32 10.68
CA THR A 37 2.49 20.32 9.88
C THR A 37 2.30 18.98 9.19
N TRP A 38 1.21 18.30 9.52
CA TRP A 38 0.69 17.21 8.70
C TRP A 38 0.00 17.77 7.47
N SER A 39 0.13 17.11 6.34
CA SER A 39 -0.54 17.49 5.09
C SER A 39 -1.19 16.27 4.45
N VAL A 40 -2.37 16.47 3.84
CA VAL A 40 -3.05 15.43 3.07
C VAL A 40 -2.89 15.72 1.59
N SER A 41 -2.52 14.68 0.84
CA SER A 41 -2.60 14.67 -0.61
C SER A 41 -3.60 13.60 -1.01
N SER A 42 -4.61 14.00 -1.78
CA SER A 42 -5.70 13.11 -2.18
C SER A 42 -5.93 13.13 -3.68
N ASN A 43 -6.11 11.95 -4.27
CA ASN A 43 -6.68 11.75 -5.58
C ASN A 43 -7.47 10.44 -5.59
N PRO A 44 -8.26 10.14 -6.63
CA PRO A 44 -9.08 8.92 -6.65
C PRO A 44 -8.31 7.61 -6.51
N PHE A 45 -7.00 7.60 -6.70
CA PHE A 45 -6.16 6.40 -6.70
C PHE A 45 -5.06 6.40 -5.64
N ALA A 46 -4.97 7.43 -4.82
CA ALA A 46 -4.03 7.47 -3.71
C ALA A 46 -4.44 8.49 -2.65
N CYS A 47 -4.35 8.08 -1.40
CA CYS A 47 -4.44 8.94 -0.23
C CYS A 47 -3.11 8.93 0.51
N SER A 48 -2.64 10.10 0.89
CA SER A 48 -1.36 10.23 1.58
C SER A 48 -1.46 11.29 2.67
N LEU A 49 -1.11 10.92 3.90
CA LEU A 49 -0.98 11.81 5.05
C LEU A 49 0.51 11.89 5.39
N LYS A 50 1.10 13.08 5.32
CA LYS A 50 2.56 13.30 5.38
C LYS A 50 2.93 14.32 6.43
N GLN A 51 4.06 14.06 7.10
CA GLN A 51 4.77 15.05 7.90
C GLN A 51 6.25 14.99 7.57
N ARG A 52 6.85 16.15 7.31
CA ARG A 52 8.26 16.29 7.03
C ARG A 52 9.00 16.77 8.27
N PHE A 53 10.09 16.12 8.62
CA PHE A 53 11.01 16.55 9.66
C PHE A 53 12.18 17.30 9.00
N ASP A 54 12.03 18.60 8.84
CA ASP A 54 13.00 19.49 8.18
C ASP A 54 13.63 18.83 6.90
N ASN A 55 14.96 18.77 6.84
CA ASN A 55 15.68 18.11 5.75
C ASN A 55 16.11 16.67 6.07
N TYR A 56 15.71 16.12 7.22
CA TYR A 56 16.16 14.79 7.68
C TYR A 56 15.28 13.66 7.17
N ALA A 57 13.97 13.77 7.35
CA ALA A 57 13.09 12.65 7.12
C ALA A 57 11.67 13.05 6.68
N LEU A 58 10.95 12.08 6.13
CA LEU A 58 9.53 12.15 5.82
C LEU A 58 8.83 10.93 6.41
N LEU A 59 7.75 11.16 7.16
CA LEU A 59 6.75 10.15 7.49
C LEU A 59 5.55 10.30 6.57
N GLU A 60 5.09 9.18 6.00
CA GLU A 60 3.93 9.14 5.11
C GLU A 60 3.05 7.94 5.43
N VAL A 61 1.78 8.18 5.75
CA VAL A 61 0.76 7.13 5.73
C VAL A 61 0.14 7.12 4.34
N LYS A 62 0.35 6.05 3.59
CA LYS A 62 -0.11 5.93 2.20
C LYS A 62 -1.12 4.80 2.05
N THR A 63 -2.17 5.09 1.30
CA THR A 63 -3.18 4.10 0.89
C THR A 63 -3.42 4.21 -0.61
N VAL A 64 -3.40 3.08 -1.28
CA VAL A 64 -3.79 2.96 -2.70
C VAL A 64 -4.83 1.85 -2.84
N PRO A 65 -5.66 1.85 -3.91
CA PRO A 65 -6.68 0.83 -4.12
C PRO A 65 -6.13 -0.58 -4.05
N ALA A 66 -6.91 -1.46 -3.40
CA ALA A 66 -6.61 -2.89 -3.27
C ALA A 66 -5.30 -3.24 -2.54
N GLN A 67 -4.69 -2.30 -1.83
CA GLN A 67 -3.51 -2.55 -1.00
C GLN A 67 -3.78 -2.22 0.46
N GLN A 68 -3.05 -2.88 1.34
CA GLN A 68 -3.03 -2.53 2.76
C GLN A 68 -2.40 -1.16 2.96
N GLN A 69 -2.90 -0.40 3.93
CA GLN A 69 -2.30 0.87 4.33
C GLN A 69 -0.84 0.66 4.75
N GLN A 70 0.00 1.63 4.44
CA GLN A 70 1.43 1.59 4.73
C GLN A 70 1.86 2.85 5.46
N LEU A 71 2.67 2.69 6.51
CA LEU A 71 3.51 3.75 7.03
C LEU A 71 4.86 3.67 6.34
N ILE A 72 5.28 4.76 5.71
CA ILE A 72 6.56 4.86 4.99
C ILE A 72 7.41 5.90 5.70
N PHE A 73 8.58 5.49 6.16
CA PHE A 73 9.64 6.39 6.60
C PHE A 73 10.65 6.54 5.46
N THR A 74 10.98 7.77 5.10
CA THR A 74 12.02 8.07 4.11
C THR A 74 13.10 8.92 4.76
N TRP A 75 14.35 8.45 4.75
CA TRP A 75 15.53 9.21 5.13
C TRP A 75 15.99 10.08 3.96
N LEU A 76 16.10 11.38 4.15
CA LEU A 76 16.35 12.34 3.07
C LEU A 76 17.84 12.65 2.86
N LEU A 77 18.67 12.41 3.89
CA LEU A 77 20.11 12.58 3.76
C LEU A 77 20.76 11.33 3.16
N GLN A 78 21.84 11.53 2.41
CA GLN A 78 22.59 10.43 1.78
C GLN A 78 23.96 10.22 2.42
N ASP A 79 24.19 10.82 3.57
CA ASP A 79 25.47 10.84 4.28
C ASP A 79 25.80 9.50 4.94
N LYS A 80 24.80 8.78 5.44
CA LYS A 80 24.96 7.49 6.13
C LYS A 80 23.86 6.50 5.77
N PRO A 81 24.18 5.23 5.55
CA PRO A 81 23.16 4.19 5.36
C PRO A 81 22.45 3.91 6.69
N ILE A 82 21.11 3.96 6.68
CA ILE A 82 20.31 3.53 7.82
C ILE A 82 20.28 2.01 7.90
N THR A 83 20.26 1.46 9.13
CA THR A 83 20.24 0.00 9.38
C THR A 83 18.93 -0.47 9.99
N SER A 84 18.21 0.42 10.70
CA SER A 84 16.87 0.14 11.20
C SER A 84 16.10 1.41 11.49
N VAL A 85 14.78 1.29 11.47
CA VAL A 85 13.85 2.36 11.87
C VAL A 85 12.83 1.79 12.85
N HIS A 86 12.58 2.54 13.94
CA HIS A 86 11.59 2.18 14.94
C HIS A 86 10.71 3.39 15.23
N VAL A 87 9.42 3.31 14.99
CA VAL A 87 8.44 4.38 15.22
C VAL A 87 7.58 4.04 16.44
N LEU A 88 7.56 4.95 17.39
CA LEU A 88 6.88 4.84 18.67
C LEU A 88 5.93 6.03 18.87
N SER A 89 4.86 5.84 19.63
CA SER A 89 4.04 6.93 20.12
C SER A 89 4.67 7.55 21.38
N ARG A 90 4.52 8.85 21.50
CA ARG A 90 4.95 9.64 22.68
C ARG A 90 3.83 10.60 23.09
N ILE A 91 3.61 10.74 24.38
CA ILE A 91 2.76 11.80 24.95
C ILE A 91 3.43 13.14 24.66
N ALA A 92 2.68 14.09 24.15
CA ALA A 92 3.20 15.44 23.86
C ALA A 92 3.51 16.18 25.17
N ASP A 93 4.56 16.99 25.19
CA ASP A 93 5.01 17.69 26.41
C ASP A 93 3.98 18.69 26.98
N TRP A 94 2.99 19.09 26.16
CA TRP A 94 1.88 19.94 26.58
C TRP A 94 0.66 19.17 27.10
N GLN A 95 0.62 17.84 26.94
CA GLN A 95 -0.48 17.00 27.41
C GLN A 95 -0.31 16.65 28.89
N PRO A 96 -1.42 16.48 29.64
CA PRO A 96 -1.34 16.01 31.04
C PRO A 96 -0.61 14.67 31.16
N GLU A 97 0.16 14.49 32.24
CA GLU A 97 0.93 13.25 32.48
C GLU A 97 0.07 11.99 32.54
N ASN A 98 -1.20 12.12 32.91
CA ASN A 98 -2.16 11.01 32.94
C ASN A 98 -2.83 10.73 31.59
N THR A 99 -2.39 11.36 30.50
CA THR A 99 -2.91 11.11 29.17
C THR A 99 -2.65 9.66 28.75
N VAL A 100 -3.69 8.95 28.36
CA VAL A 100 -3.56 7.58 27.83
C VAL A 100 -3.47 7.64 26.31
N LEU A 101 -2.30 7.34 25.79
CA LEU A 101 -2.05 7.27 24.36
C LEU A 101 -1.97 5.81 23.91
N THR A 102 -2.50 5.52 22.71
CA THR A 102 -2.34 4.19 22.11
C THR A 102 -0.87 3.90 21.86
N PRO A 103 -0.29 2.83 22.42
CA PRO A 103 1.11 2.51 22.17
C PRO A 103 1.32 2.07 20.73
N LEU A 104 2.32 2.65 20.06
CA LEU A 104 2.76 2.26 18.73
C LEU A 104 4.13 1.60 18.82
N ASN A 105 4.35 0.60 17.97
CA ASN A 105 5.60 -0.15 17.91
C ASN A 105 5.82 -0.67 16.47
N PHE A 106 6.21 0.22 15.56
CA PHE A 106 6.58 -0.18 14.20
C PHE A 106 8.09 -0.28 14.12
N MET A 107 8.63 -1.47 13.92
CA MET A 107 10.07 -1.70 13.80
C MET A 107 10.38 -2.48 12.52
N SER A 108 11.38 -2.02 11.77
CA SER A 108 11.88 -2.71 10.58
C SER A 108 13.37 -2.51 10.38
N LYS A 109 13.99 -3.55 9.80
CA LYS A 109 15.37 -3.55 9.28
C LYS A 109 15.38 -3.72 7.76
N ASP A 110 14.20 -3.84 7.13
CA ASP A 110 14.08 -4.01 5.69
C ASP A 110 14.08 -2.62 5.03
N LEU A 111 15.25 -2.22 4.56
CA LEU A 111 15.46 -0.94 3.92
C LEU A 111 15.63 -1.12 2.43
N LYS A 112 14.98 -0.24 1.67
CA LYS A 112 15.16 -0.12 0.23
C LYS A 112 15.24 1.36 -0.13
N ASP A 113 16.33 1.79 -0.77
CA ASP A 113 16.53 3.17 -1.24
C ASP A 113 16.28 4.23 -0.15
N ASN A 114 16.87 4.05 1.05
CA ASN A 114 16.68 4.91 2.22
C ASN A 114 15.22 4.99 2.72
N LYS A 115 14.39 4.00 2.39
CA LYS A 115 12.99 3.90 2.81
C LYS A 115 12.74 2.62 3.61
N VAL A 116 11.87 2.75 4.58
CA VAL A 116 11.30 1.63 5.32
C VAL A 116 9.78 1.69 5.17
N GLN A 117 9.18 0.54 4.92
CA GLN A 117 7.72 0.41 4.79
C GLN A 117 7.19 -0.55 5.85
N PHE A 118 6.14 -0.12 6.53
CA PHE A 118 5.41 -0.93 7.50
C PHE A 118 3.99 -1.14 6.99
N SER A 119 3.64 -2.39 6.70
CA SER A 119 2.28 -2.75 6.29
C SER A 119 1.53 -3.27 7.52
N ALA A 120 0.59 -2.49 8.04
CA ALA A 120 -0.19 -2.83 9.22
C ALA A 120 -1.55 -2.09 9.21
N ASP A 121 -2.39 -2.36 10.21
CA ASP A 121 -3.54 -1.50 10.50
C ASP A 121 -3.03 -0.13 11.02
N MET A 122 -3.33 0.93 10.28
CA MET A 122 -2.93 2.30 10.62
C MET A 122 -3.93 3.01 11.55
N THR A 123 -5.03 2.36 11.93
CA THR A 123 -6.02 2.93 12.86
C THR A 123 -5.41 3.40 14.19
N PRO A 124 -4.50 2.64 14.83
CA PRO A 124 -3.82 3.10 16.05
C PRO A 124 -2.97 4.36 15.82
N LEU A 125 -2.23 4.42 14.70
CA LEU A 125 -1.41 5.58 14.34
C LEU A 125 -2.27 6.83 14.10
N LEU A 126 -3.33 6.70 13.31
CA LEU A 126 -4.25 7.81 13.05
C LEU A 126 -4.91 8.31 14.33
N ARG A 127 -5.19 7.41 15.29
CA ARG A 127 -5.73 7.79 16.61
C ARG A 127 -4.70 8.58 17.40
N VAL A 128 -3.44 8.17 17.44
CA VAL A 128 -2.36 8.92 18.11
C VAL A 128 -2.22 10.32 17.50
N ILE A 129 -2.20 10.42 16.17
CA ILE A 129 -2.12 11.72 15.49
C ILE A 129 -3.33 12.59 15.85
N LYS A 130 -4.56 12.03 15.78
CA LYS A 130 -5.79 12.74 16.13
C LYS A 130 -5.81 13.23 17.57
N GLN A 131 -5.25 12.46 18.51
CA GLN A 131 -5.15 12.83 19.92
C GLN A 131 -4.06 13.88 20.23
N GLY A 132 -3.33 14.37 19.20
CA GLY A 132 -2.22 15.30 19.38
C GLY A 132 -0.96 14.63 19.96
N GLY A 133 -0.89 13.30 19.91
CA GLY A 133 0.31 12.57 20.33
C GLY A 133 1.47 12.78 19.35
N TRP A 134 2.68 12.69 19.86
CA TRP A 134 3.90 12.81 19.08
C TRP A 134 4.40 11.43 18.61
N LEU A 135 5.28 11.43 17.61
CA LEU A 135 5.91 10.23 17.10
C LEU A 135 7.43 10.32 17.27
N ASP A 136 7.98 9.43 18.08
CA ASP A 136 9.43 9.22 18.17
C ASP A 136 9.86 8.21 17.12
N THR A 137 10.73 8.64 16.21
CA THR A 137 11.35 7.76 15.22
C THR A 137 12.82 7.57 15.54
N LEU A 138 13.18 6.35 15.92
CA LEU A 138 14.55 5.97 16.19
C LEU A 138 15.18 5.45 14.91
N VAL A 139 16.17 6.17 14.40
CA VAL A 139 16.91 5.81 13.18
C VAL A 139 18.29 5.33 13.60
N SER A 140 18.66 4.10 13.21
CA SER A 140 19.97 3.52 13.54
C SER A 140 20.89 3.52 12.34
N PHE A 141 22.17 3.81 12.57
CA PHE A 141 23.26 3.83 11.61
C PHE A 141 24.42 2.97 12.18
N GLY A 142 24.25 1.64 12.12
CA GLY A 142 25.14 0.73 12.87
C GLY A 142 24.97 0.91 14.38
N ASP A 143 26.03 1.34 15.06
CA ASP A 143 26.06 1.55 16.52
C ASP A 143 25.55 2.93 16.94
N GLU A 144 25.39 3.87 16.00
CA GLU A 144 24.83 5.19 16.27
C GLU A 144 23.30 5.17 16.16
N GLN A 145 22.63 5.99 16.98
CA GLN A 145 21.19 6.14 16.97
C GLN A 145 20.78 7.62 17.05
N LEU A 146 19.90 8.01 16.16
CA LEU A 146 19.26 9.32 16.13
C LEU A 146 17.78 9.16 16.46
N ARG A 147 17.27 9.94 17.42
CA ARG A 147 15.84 10.07 17.69
C ARG A 147 15.33 11.34 17.02
N LEU A 148 14.33 11.19 16.17
CA LEU A 148 13.56 12.29 15.61
C LEU A 148 12.18 12.29 16.27
N THR A 149 11.85 13.35 17.01
CA THR A 149 10.52 13.54 17.59
C THR A 149 9.69 14.41 16.64
N PHE A 150 8.79 13.79 15.91
CA PHE A 150 7.77 14.49 15.11
C PHE A 150 6.71 15.04 16.07
N THR A 151 6.67 16.35 16.21
CA THR A 151 5.68 17.02 17.05
C THR A 151 4.35 17.15 16.32
N ASN A 152 3.28 17.39 17.06
CA ASN A 152 1.94 17.48 16.52
C ASN A 152 1.10 18.47 17.35
N THR A 153 0.40 19.39 16.69
CA THR A 153 -0.35 20.45 17.37
C THR A 153 -1.84 20.48 17.05
N HIS A 154 -2.24 20.33 15.78
CA HIS A 154 -3.65 20.44 15.36
C HIS A 154 -3.93 19.37 14.30
N SER A 155 -4.54 18.27 14.70
CA SER A 155 -4.60 17.09 13.84
C SER A 155 -6.00 16.53 13.59
N ASP A 156 -7.03 17.04 14.26
CA ASP A 156 -8.38 16.50 14.09
C ASP A 156 -8.89 16.69 12.66
N GLU A 157 -8.75 17.90 12.12
CA GLU A 157 -9.18 18.24 10.77
C GLU A 157 -8.37 17.45 9.72
N ILE A 158 -7.06 17.39 9.86
CA ILE A 158 -6.20 16.71 8.88
C ILE A 158 -6.43 15.19 8.84
N VAL A 159 -6.72 14.58 10.00
CA VAL A 159 -7.10 13.16 10.05
C VAL A 159 -8.47 12.94 9.43
N ALA A 160 -9.41 13.89 9.64
CA ALA A 160 -10.72 13.85 8.99
C ALA A 160 -10.60 13.98 7.46
N ASP A 161 -9.75 14.87 6.96
CA ASP A 161 -9.47 15.03 5.53
C ASP A 161 -8.88 13.74 4.93
N TYR A 162 -7.95 13.10 5.65
CA TYR A 162 -7.42 11.82 5.21
C TYR A 162 -8.49 10.71 5.18
N GLN A 163 -9.37 10.65 6.19
CA GLN A 163 -10.49 9.71 6.21
C GLN A 163 -11.49 9.98 5.08
N GLN A 164 -11.75 11.25 4.76
CA GLN A 164 -12.58 11.63 3.61
C GLN A 164 -11.93 11.17 2.30
N CYS A 165 -10.60 11.30 2.15
CA CYS A 165 -9.89 10.74 1.00
C CYS A 165 -10.11 9.23 0.90
N LEU A 166 -9.95 8.48 1.99
CA LEU A 166 -10.16 7.03 2.01
C LEU A 166 -11.58 6.62 1.59
N ALA A 167 -12.59 7.39 2.01
CA ALA A 167 -14.00 7.15 1.63
C ALA A 167 -14.25 7.36 0.12
N ASN A 168 -13.44 8.22 -0.51
CA ASN A 168 -13.52 8.54 -1.94
C ASN A 168 -12.55 7.74 -2.81
N LEU A 169 -11.68 6.94 -2.21
CA LEU A 169 -10.71 6.13 -2.93
C LEU A 169 -11.41 5.14 -3.88
N SER A 170 -10.81 4.91 -5.04
CA SER A 170 -11.30 3.92 -5.99
C SER A 170 -11.40 2.53 -5.35
N PRO A 171 -12.48 1.79 -5.56
CA PRO A 171 -12.61 0.44 -5.01
C PRO A 171 -11.70 -0.59 -5.69
N LEU A 172 -11.16 -0.28 -6.87
CA LEU A 172 -10.31 -1.15 -7.68
C LEU A 172 -8.98 -0.47 -8.03
N SER A 173 -7.91 -1.27 -8.13
CA SER A 173 -6.67 -0.86 -8.80
C SER A 173 -6.82 -1.01 -10.33
N TRP A 174 -5.88 -0.44 -11.10
CA TRP A 174 -5.83 -0.63 -12.54
C TRP A 174 -5.69 -2.10 -12.92
N GLU A 175 -4.83 -2.84 -12.22
CA GLU A 175 -4.59 -4.27 -12.47
C GLU A 175 -5.85 -5.12 -12.29
N GLN A 176 -6.73 -4.72 -11.34
CA GLN A 176 -8.01 -5.40 -11.11
C GLN A 176 -9.08 -4.99 -12.14
N ALA A 177 -9.04 -3.73 -12.57
CA ALA A 177 -10.07 -3.15 -13.44
C ALA A 177 -9.84 -3.45 -14.93
N ARG A 178 -8.57 -3.44 -15.40
CA ARG A 178 -8.22 -3.46 -16.83
C ARG A 178 -8.69 -4.70 -17.56
N ASP A 179 -8.58 -5.89 -16.93
CA ASP A 179 -8.94 -7.19 -17.49
C ASP A 179 -9.63 -8.04 -16.42
N HIS A 180 -10.92 -8.29 -16.58
CA HIS A 180 -11.66 -9.10 -15.62
C HIS A 180 -12.49 -10.17 -16.30
N GLN A 181 -12.47 -11.37 -15.72
CA GLN A 181 -13.19 -12.52 -16.23
C GLN A 181 -14.34 -12.91 -15.30
N LEU A 182 -15.55 -12.93 -15.83
CA LEU A 182 -16.75 -13.44 -15.19
C LEU A 182 -17.01 -14.88 -15.69
N GLN A 183 -17.20 -15.82 -14.79
CA GLN A 183 -17.46 -17.22 -15.13
C GLN A 183 -18.96 -17.53 -15.09
N PHE A 184 -19.40 -18.42 -16.00
CA PHE A 184 -20.78 -18.83 -16.12
C PHE A 184 -20.92 -20.35 -15.96
N ALA A 185 -21.96 -20.78 -15.24
CA ALA A 185 -22.33 -22.18 -15.18
C ALA A 185 -22.84 -22.69 -16.56
N SER A 186 -22.95 -24.01 -16.72
CA SER A 186 -23.53 -24.60 -17.92
C SER A 186 -24.97 -24.10 -18.09
N GLY A 187 -25.31 -23.63 -19.29
CA GLY A 187 -26.64 -23.07 -19.61
C GLY A 187 -26.96 -21.70 -19.00
N GLN A 188 -26.16 -21.19 -18.06
CA GLN A 188 -26.35 -19.88 -17.45
C GLN A 188 -26.14 -18.77 -18.48
N ARG A 189 -27.03 -17.76 -18.47
CA ARG A 189 -27.07 -16.63 -19.44
C ARG A 189 -26.82 -15.28 -18.76
N THR A 190 -27.08 -15.17 -17.45
CA THR A 190 -27.06 -13.90 -16.70
C THR A 190 -26.10 -13.95 -15.53
N VAL A 191 -25.57 -12.79 -15.13
CA VAL A 191 -24.78 -12.65 -13.92
C VAL A 191 -25.69 -12.72 -12.71
N THR A 192 -25.42 -13.65 -11.79
CA THR A 192 -26.28 -13.89 -10.60
C THR A 192 -25.55 -13.76 -9.29
N THR A 193 -24.22 -13.79 -9.28
CA THR A 193 -23.47 -13.75 -8.01
C THR A 193 -23.35 -12.31 -7.49
N VAL A 194 -23.53 -12.14 -6.18
CA VAL A 194 -23.35 -10.84 -5.50
C VAL A 194 -21.94 -10.30 -5.72
N LYS A 195 -20.94 -11.19 -5.75
CA LYS A 195 -19.53 -10.84 -5.98
C LYS A 195 -19.35 -10.19 -7.35
N ASP A 196 -19.89 -10.81 -8.41
CA ASP A 196 -19.73 -10.32 -9.77
C ASP A 196 -20.52 -9.01 -9.99
N LEU A 197 -21.74 -8.91 -9.46
CA LEU A 197 -22.52 -7.68 -9.52
C LEU A 197 -21.82 -6.53 -8.79
N LYS A 198 -21.25 -6.80 -7.60
CA LYS A 198 -20.43 -5.81 -6.87
C LYS A 198 -19.23 -5.38 -7.69
N PHE A 199 -18.50 -6.33 -8.28
CA PHE A 199 -17.36 -6.01 -9.14
C PHE A 199 -17.75 -5.12 -10.32
N LEU A 200 -18.84 -5.41 -11.05
CA LEU A 200 -19.30 -4.60 -12.17
C LEU A 200 -19.67 -3.17 -11.73
N LYS A 201 -20.29 -3.02 -10.56
CA LYS A 201 -20.57 -1.71 -9.96
C LYS A 201 -19.28 -0.95 -9.60
N ASP A 202 -18.32 -1.63 -8.97
CA ASP A 202 -17.01 -1.08 -8.62
C ASP A 202 -16.21 -0.70 -9.87
N LEU A 203 -16.31 -1.48 -10.95
CA LEU A 203 -15.69 -1.20 -12.24
C LEU A 203 -16.24 0.08 -12.89
N VAL A 204 -17.57 0.28 -12.86
CA VAL A 204 -18.18 1.52 -13.36
C VAL A 204 -17.71 2.72 -12.56
N ARG A 205 -17.63 2.59 -11.21
CA ARG A 205 -17.05 3.65 -10.37
C ARG A 205 -15.58 3.91 -10.72
N TYR A 206 -14.76 2.86 -10.93
CA TYR A 206 -13.38 3.03 -11.39
C TYR A 206 -13.32 3.85 -12.68
N ILE A 207 -14.12 3.48 -13.69
CA ILE A 207 -14.16 4.15 -15.01
C ILE A 207 -14.55 5.63 -14.86
N SER A 208 -15.52 5.95 -14.00
CA SER A 208 -15.93 7.34 -13.75
C SER A 208 -14.84 8.21 -13.11
N LEU A 209 -13.85 7.58 -12.43
CA LEU A 209 -12.74 8.26 -11.77
C LEU A 209 -11.48 8.36 -12.66
N ASP A 210 -11.33 7.48 -13.64
CA ASP A 210 -10.16 7.42 -14.53
C ASP A 210 -10.51 7.93 -15.94
N SER A 211 -10.34 9.21 -16.17
CA SER A 211 -10.61 9.86 -17.47
C SER A 211 -9.77 9.33 -18.64
N ARG A 212 -8.74 8.52 -18.35
CA ARG A 212 -7.94 7.88 -19.41
C ARG A 212 -8.64 6.70 -20.06
N VAL A 213 -9.66 6.13 -19.41
CA VAL A 213 -10.44 5.03 -20.00
C VAL A 213 -11.32 5.55 -21.12
N SER A 214 -11.09 5.03 -22.32
CA SER A 214 -11.82 5.44 -23.53
C SER A 214 -12.90 4.46 -23.93
N LYS A 215 -12.74 3.16 -23.60
CA LYS A 215 -13.60 2.11 -24.10
C LYS A 215 -13.63 0.90 -23.18
N VAL A 216 -14.78 0.24 -23.13
CA VAL A 216 -15.00 -1.03 -22.43
C VAL A 216 -15.43 -2.08 -23.45
N LEU A 217 -14.66 -3.15 -23.54
CA LEU A 217 -14.94 -4.27 -24.43
C LEU A 217 -15.48 -5.45 -23.61
N VAL A 218 -16.61 -6.00 -24.03
CA VAL A 218 -17.27 -7.14 -23.39
C VAL A 218 -17.30 -8.31 -24.38
N ASP A 219 -16.43 -9.31 -24.15
CA ASP A 219 -16.26 -10.47 -25.01
C ASP A 219 -16.91 -11.72 -24.38
N GLY A 220 -17.97 -12.25 -25.02
CA GLY A 220 -18.65 -13.47 -24.57
C GLY A 220 -18.08 -14.73 -25.22
N HIS A 221 -17.91 -15.79 -24.41
CA HIS A 221 -17.39 -17.09 -24.83
C HIS A 221 -18.21 -18.24 -24.22
N THR A 222 -18.16 -19.39 -24.91
CA THR A 222 -18.70 -20.67 -24.43
C THR A 222 -17.63 -21.75 -24.45
N ASP A 223 -17.91 -22.89 -23.84
CA ASP A 223 -17.22 -24.13 -24.15
C ASP A 223 -17.69 -24.67 -25.50
N ASN A 224 -17.21 -25.86 -25.89
CA ASN A 224 -17.54 -26.49 -27.16
C ASN A 224 -18.76 -27.43 -27.10
N THR A 225 -19.56 -27.38 -26.04
CA THR A 225 -20.78 -28.21 -25.92
C THR A 225 -21.90 -27.58 -26.71
N GLY A 226 -22.54 -28.37 -27.61
CA GLY A 226 -23.63 -27.91 -28.49
C GLY A 226 -23.18 -27.43 -29.87
N SER A 227 -24.12 -26.88 -30.63
CA SER A 227 -23.82 -26.39 -31.99
C SER A 227 -23.09 -25.06 -31.99
N PRO A 228 -22.26 -24.78 -33.03
CA PRO A 228 -21.59 -23.47 -33.14
C PRO A 228 -22.54 -22.28 -33.14
N LEU A 229 -23.74 -22.43 -33.77
CA LEU A 229 -24.75 -21.38 -33.79
C LEU A 229 -25.33 -21.13 -32.38
N SER A 230 -25.72 -22.18 -31.66
CA SER A 230 -26.23 -22.07 -30.30
C SER A 230 -25.20 -21.45 -29.36
N ASN A 231 -23.92 -21.82 -29.49
CA ASN A 231 -22.84 -21.28 -28.72
C ASN A 231 -22.60 -19.79 -29.01
N ARG A 232 -22.73 -19.37 -30.28
CA ARG A 232 -22.64 -17.95 -30.62
C ARG A 232 -23.77 -17.13 -29.99
N LEU A 233 -25.01 -17.64 -30.03
CA LEU A 233 -26.16 -17.00 -29.41
C LEU A 233 -25.99 -16.93 -27.89
N LEU A 234 -25.61 -18.02 -27.22
CA LEU A 234 -25.39 -18.06 -25.78
C LEU A 234 -24.27 -17.10 -25.33
N SER A 235 -23.18 -17.03 -26.10
CA SER A 235 -22.11 -16.08 -25.81
C SER A 235 -22.56 -14.62 -25.94
N LYS A 236 -23.45 -14.34 -26.94
CA LYS A 236 -24.05 -13.02 -27.10
C LYS A 236 -24.94 -12.66 -25.94
N GLU A 237 -25.85 -13.53 -25.53
CA GLU A 237 -26.75 -13.30 -24.38
C GLU A 237 -25.99 -13.01 -23.09
N ARG A 238 -24.91 -13.75 -22.82
CA ARG A 238 -24.02 -13.50 -21.66
C ARG A 238 -23.35 -12.13 -21.71
N ALA A 239 -22.79 -11.78 -22.85
CA ALA A 239 -22.13 -10.49 -23.04
C ALA A 239 -23.12 -9.32 -22.98
N ASP A 240 -24.31 -9.49 -23.55
CA ASP A 240 -25.39 -8.49 -23.49
C ASP A 240 -25.89 -8.28 -22.04
N ASP A 241 -26.01 -9.33 -21.22
CA ASP A 241 -26.39 -9.21 -19.82
C ASP A 241 -25.32 -8.44 -19.01
N VAL A 242 -24.04 -8.76 -19.19
CA VAL A 242 -22.94 -8.02 -18.56
C VAL A 242 -22.96 -6.54 -18.99
N ALA A 243 -23.13 -6.28 -20.28
CA ALA A 243 -23.22 -4.91 -20.80
C ALA A 243 -24.43 -4.16 -20.23
N ALA A 244 -25.58 -4.83 -20.13
CA ALA A 244 -26.77 -4.25 -19.54
C ALA A 244 -26.56 -3.85 -18.05
N ARG A 245 -25.84 -4.70 -17.28
CA ARG A 245 -25.48 -4.39 -15.88
C ARG A 245 -24.52 -3.21 -15.79
N LEU A 246 -23.53 -3.12 -16.65
CA LEU A 246 -22.64 -1.97 -16.69
C LEU A 246 -23.39 -0.67 -16.97
N ILE A 247 -24.33 -0.69 -17.94
CA ILE A 247 -25.20 0.47 -18.25
C ILE A 247 -26.11 0.81 -17.06
N GLU A 248 -26.73 -0.19 -16.43
CA GLU A 248 -27.58 -0.03 -15.24
C GLU A 248 -26.79 0.65 -14.08
N PHE A 249 -25.52 0.32 -13.93
CA PHE A 249 -24.65 0.94 -12.92
C PHE A 249 -24.09 2.31 -13.33
N GLY A 250 -24.42 2.80 -14.55
CA GLY A 250 -24.12 4.16 -14.98
C GLY A 250 -23.02 4.29 -16.04
N LEU A 251 -22.56 3.18 -16.64
CA LEU A 251 -21.60 3.28 -17.74
C LEU A 251 -22.26 3.87 -19.01
N PRO A 252 -21.67 4.92 -19.62
CA PRO A 252 -22.16 5.45 -20.89
C PRO A 252 -22.16 4.38 -21.98
N LYS A 253 -23.27 4.27 -22.71
CA LYS A 253 -23.47 3.23 -23.71
C LYS A 253 -22.48 3.31 -24.89
N ASP A 254 -22.06 4.51 -25.22
CA ASP A 254 -21.10 4.79 -26.30
C ASP A 254 -19.67 4.34 -25.96
N MET A 255 -19.35 4.14 -24.69
CA MET A 255 -18.09 3.53 -24.25
C MET A 255 -18.06 2.01 -24.43
N LEU A 256 -19.22 1.35 -24.65
CA LEU A 256 -19.33 -0.11 -24.70
C LEU A 256 -19.21 -0.67 -26.11
N GLU A 257 -18.41 -1.74 -26.24
CA GLU A 257 -18.41 -2.64 -27.40
C GLU A 257 -18.64 -4.07 -26.95
N VAL A 258 -19.64 -4.73 -27.53
CA VAL A 258 -20.01 -6.12 -27.18
C VAL A 258 -19.67 -7.05 -28.33
N ARG A 259 -18.98 -8.14 -28.04
CA ARG A 259 -18.61 -9.17 -29.03
C ARG A 259 -19.01 -10.56 -28.53
N ALA A 260 -19.43 -11.38 -29.46
CA ALA A 260 -19.82 -12.76 -29.23
C ALA A 260 -18.93 -13.72 -30.02
N HIS A 261 -18.22 -14.57 -29.37
CA HIS A 261 -17.23 -15.47 -29.97
C HIS A 261 -17.70 -16.93 -30.03
N GLY A 262 -18.74 -17.30 -29.27
CA GLY A 262 -19.15 -18.67 -29.10
C GLY A 262 -18.02 -19.53 -28.54
N GLN A 263 -17.80 -20.70 -29.12
CA GLN A 263 -16.73 -21.62 -28.73
C GLN A 263 -15.35 -21.31 -29.33
N ARG A 264 -15.22 -20.19 -30.06
CA ARG A 264 -13.94 -19.76 -30.64
C ARG A 264 -13.03 -19.21 -29.50
N TYR A 265 -11.74 -19.37 -29.69
CA TYR A 265 -10.72 -18.86 -28.78
C TYR A 265 -10.83 -19.42 -27.32
N PRO A 266 -10.81 -20.76 -27.16
CA PRO A 266 -10.75 -21.33 -25.84
C PRO A 266 -9.41 -20.97 -25.14
N ILE A 267 -9.45 -20.59 -23.86
CA ILE A 267 -8.23 -20.30 -23.08
C ILE A 267 -7.56 -21.57 -22.57
N ILE A 268 -8.31 -22.67 -22.50
CA ILE A 268 -7.81 -23.98 -22.12
C ILE A 268 -8.48 -25.04 -22.99
N LYS A 269 -7.83 -26.20 -23.20
CA LYS A 269 -8.41 -27.32 -23.92
C LYS A 269 -9.77 -27.68 -23.31
N ASN A 270 -10.77 -27.92 -24.17
CA ASN A 270 -12.14 -28.28 -23.81
C ASN A 270 -12.23 -29.72 -23.25
N SER A 271 -11.54 -30.01 -22.17
CA SER A 271 -11.69 -31.19 -21.31
C SER A 271 -12.87 -30.98 -20.36
N GLU A 272 -13.25 -32.00 -19.62
CA GLU A 272 -14.31 -31.87 -18.61
C GLU A 272 -14.03 -30.76 -17.59
N GLN A 273 -12.79 -30.69 -17.10
CA GLN A 273 -12.33 -29.63 -16.20
C GLN A 273 -12.15 -28.28 -16.89
N GLY A 274 -11.69 -28.27 -18.16
CA GLY A 274 -11.38 -27.03 -18.88
C GLY A 274 -12.61 -26.26 -19.38
N ARG A 275 -13.76 -26.92 -19.56
CA ARG A 275 -14.98 -26.27 -20.08
C ARG A 275 -15.45 -25.12 -19.18
N SER A 276 -15.36 -25.27 -17.87
CA SER A 276 -15.77 -24.21 -16.94
C SER A 276 -15.02 -22.89 -17.18
N SER A 277 -13.72 -22.94 -17.43
CA SER A 277 -12.89 -21.76 -17.70
C SER A 277 -13.24 -21.11 -19.06
N ASN A 278 -13.71 -21.89 -20.03
CA ASN A 278 -14.11 -21.38 -21.34
C ASN A 278 -15.49 -20.71 -21.34
N ARG A 279 -16.39 -21.07 -20.39
CA ARG A 279 -17.68 -20.39 -20.19
C ARG A 279 -17.48 -19.08 -19.43
N ARG A 280 -17.12 -18.03 -20.15
CA ARG A 280 -16.74 -16.74 -19.56
C ARG A 280 -17.25 -15.56 -20.36
N VAL A 281 -17.31 -14.42 -19.69
CA VAL A 281 -17.32 -13.09 -20.31
C VAL A 281 -16.07 -12.37 -19.83
N LEU A 282 -15.31 -11.82 -20.76
CA LEU A 282 -14.13 -11.01 -20.48
C LEU A 282 -14.50 -9.53 -20.65
N VAL A 283 -14.28 -8.74 -19.61
CA VAL A 283 -14.45 -7.28 -19.63
C VAL A 283 -13.06 -6.64 -19.64
N ARG A 284 -12.79 -5.81 -20.65
CA ARG A 284 -11.49 -5.17 -20.84
C ARG A 284 -11.62 -3.66 -21.00
N LEU A 285 -10.76 -2.92 -20.30
CA LEU A 285 -10.66 -1.48 -20.42
C LEU A 285 -9.57 -1.08 -21.42
N PHE A 286 -9.84 -0.07 -22.22
CA PHE A 286 -8.87 0.54 -23.13
C PHE A 286 -8.69 2.00 -22.75
N LEU A 287 -7.45 2.45 -22.78
CA LEU A 287 -7.08 3.83 -22.54
C LEU A 287 -7.10 4.62 -23.87
N HIS A 288 -7.25 5.94 -23.78
CA HIS A 288 -7.00 6.79 -24.92
C HIS A 288 -5.58 6.58 -25.45
N SER A 289 -5.43 6.53 -26.77
CA SER A 289 -4.10 6.57 -27.41
C SER A 289 -3.47 7.92 -27.07
N SER A 290 -2.33 7.90 -26.40
CA SER A 290 -1.49 9.08 -26.18
C SER A 290 -0.87 9.55 -27.49
#